data_7dd043e01361fee000f79f7fd1b77f22
#
_entry.id   7dd043e01361fee000f79f7fd1b77f22
#
_cell.length_a   1.000
_cell.length_b   1.000
_cell.length_c   1.000
_cell.angle_alpha   90.00
_cell.angle_beta   90.00
_cell.angle_gamma   90.00
#
_symmetry.space_group_name_H-M   'P 1'
#
loop_
_entity.id
_entity.type
_entity.pdbx_description
1 polymer ?
#
loop_
_entity_poly.entity_id
_entity_poly.type
_entity_poly.pdbx_seq_one_letter_code
_entity_poly.pdbx_strand_id
1 'polypeptide(L)'
;LAGGLAGAAIAVTLSGCVGAPPLTIYGGLADRCFETSTADEGFFAVIGVTIANDSPRAVILREVRVLQLENARLESLSVVDETSRYSAFGVAPGGQLTPEQRPLWNDRAAIDGTVIEAGSSAELLVELHADDYTDYAGLRGLRIKYDDGWFSATSIADAVVGFVPPWSTCGSAAR
;
A
#
# COMPACT_ATOMS: atom_id res chain seq x y z
N LEU A 1 -19.80 14.48 68.88
CA LEU A 1 -18.57 14.41 68.07
C LEU A 1 -18.79 13.42 66.98
N ALA A 2 -19.17 13.94 65.79
CA ALA A 2 -19.32 13.17 64.57
C ALA A 2 -18.16 13.51 63.60
N GLY A 3 -17.28 12.54 63.38
CA GLY A 3 -16.17 12.66 62.41
C GLY A 3 -16.59 12.13 61.06
N GLY A 4 -16.69 13.01 60.08
CA GLY A 4 -16.92 12.64 58.70
C GLY A 4 -15.59 12.30 57.98
N LEU A 5 -15.48 11.08 57.46
CA LEU A 5 -14.41 10.66 56.57
C LEU A 5 -14.76 11.07 55.15
N ALA A 6 -14.05 12.06 54.63
CA ALA A 6 -14.11 12.42 53.22
C ALA A 6 -13.23 11.45 52.41
N GLY A 7 -13.87 10.56 51.65
CA GLY A 7 -13.17 9.69 50.69
C GLY A 7 -12.82 10.47 49.42
N ALA A 8 -11.54 10.64 49.14
CA ALA A 8 -11.05 11.19 47.87
C ALA A 8 -11.09 10.10 46.79
N ALA A 9 -11.99 10.22 45.82
CA ALA A 9 -12.00 9.38 44.64
C ALA A 9 -10.90 9.85 43.65
N ILE A 10 -9.85 9.04 43.49
CA ILE A 10 -8.83 9.26 42.50
C ILE A 10 -9.38 8.76 41.14
N ALA A 11 -9.79 9.68 40.31
CA ALA A 11 -10.11 9.35 38.88
C ALA A 11 -8.81 9.13 38.13
N VAL A 12 -8.47 7.88 37.90
CA VAL A 12 -7.36 7.51 36.98
C VAL A 12 -7.88 7.68 35.56
N THR A 13 -7.56 8.80 34.94
CA THR A 13 -7.76 8.98 33.48
C THR A 13 -6.72 8.13 32.77
N LEU A 14 -7.12 6.96 32.27
CA LEU A 14 -6.36 6.19 31.29
C LEU A 14 -6.35 6.98 29.99
N SER A 15 -5.38 7.88 29.81
CA SER A 15 -5.06 8.45 28.51
C SER A 15 -4.45 7.31 27.70
N GLY A 16 -5.28 6.62 26.93
CA GLY A 16 -4.81 5.66 25.95
C GLY A 16 -3.89 6.40 24.97
N CYS A 17 -2.59 6.13 25.04
CA CYS A 17 -1.68 6.51 23.96
C CYS A 17 -2.17 5.81 22.70
N VAL A 18 -2.86 6.53 21.84
CA VAL A 18 -3.07 6.11 20.46
C VAL A 18 -1.69 6.21 19.81
N GLY A 19 -0.91 5.13 19.89
CA GLY A 19 0.37 5.04 19.21
C GLY A 19 0.15 5.18 17.71
N ALA A 20 1.14 5.74 17.02
CA ALA A 20 1.14 5.74 15.56
C ALA A 20 0.93 4.29 15.04
N PRO A 21 0.22 4.11 13.92
CA PRO A 21 0.03 2.77 13.36
C PRO A 21 1.41 2.15 13.08
N PRO A 22 1.62 0.87 13.43
CA PRO A 22 2.91 0.19 13.27
C PRO A 22 3.39 0.12 11.82
N LEU A 23 2.49 0.11 10.85
CA LEU A 23 2.85 0.15 9.43
C LEU A 23 2.78 1.57 8.88
N THR A 24 3.94 2.03 8.38
CA THR A 24 4.06 3.26 7.60
C THR A 24 4.14 2.90 6.12
N ILE A 25 3.35 3.58 5.31
CA ILE A 25 3.33 3.37 3.87
C ILE A 25 4.16 4.47 3.24
N TYR A 26 5.26 4.06 2.62
CA TYR A 26 6.15 4.92 1.89
C TYR A 26 5.90 4.76 0.39
N GLY A 27 6.11 5.82 -0.31
CA GLY A 27 5.98 5.83 -1.75
C GLY A 27 5.02 6.94 -2.13
N GLY A 28 5.58 8.05 -2.55
CA GLY A 28 4.85 9.18 -3.07
C GLY A 28 4.11 8.84 -4.36
N LEU A 29 3.20 7.88 -4.28
CA LEU A 29 2.23 7.55 -5.33
C LEU A 29 0.97 8.41 -5.22
N ALA A 30 0.98 9.40 -4.31
CA ALA A 30 -0.07 10.39 -4.25
C ALA A 30 -0.14 11.14 -5.59
N ASP A 31 -1.27 11.00 -6.27
CA ASP A 31 -1.60 11.71 -7.52
C ASP A 31 -0.55 11.55 -8.64
N ARG A 32 -0.09 10.31 -8.87
CA ARG A 32 0.78 9.99 -10.01
C ARG A 32 -0.05 9.55 -11.21
N CYS A 33 0.19 10.22 -12.32
CA CYS A 33 -0.36 9.86 -13.63
C CYS A 33 0.78 9.64 -14.62
N PHE A 34 0.65 8.63 -15.45
CA PHE A 34 1.64 8.22 -16.43
C PHE A 34 1.02 8.19 -17.82
N GLU A 35 1.71 8.78 -18.79
CA GLU A 35 1.37 8.65 -20.19
C GLU A 35 1.97 7.35 -20.72
N THR A 36 1.16 6.54 -21.40
CA THR A 36 1.61 5.27 -21.96
C THR A 36 1.82 5.37 -23.46
N SER A 37 2.71 4.55 -24.00
CA SER A 37 3.04 4.55 -25.42
C SER A 37 2.14 3.65 -26.28
N THR A 38 1.35 2.77 -25.63
CA THR A 38 0.51 1.78 -26.32
C THR A 38 -0.88 1.77 -25.71
N ALA A 39 -1.92 1.69 -26.57
CA ALA A 39 -3.30 1.60 -26.16
C ALA A 39 -4.10 0.53 -26.92
N ASP A 40 -3.55 -0.02 -28.01
CA ASP A 40 -4.30 -0.84 -28.96
C ASP A 40 -4.57 -2.27 -28.47
N GLU A 41 -3.88 -2.75 -27.43
CA GLU A 41 -3.97 -4.13 -26.94
C GLU A 41 -4.25 -4.24 -25.43
N GLY A 42 -4.75 -3.16 -24.83
CA GLY A 42 -4.85 -3.08 -23.40
C GLY A 42 -3.53 -2.62 -22.75
N PHE A 43 -3.57 -2.48 -21.46
CA PHE A 43 -2.45 -1.96 -20.69
C PHE A 43 -2.22 -2.83 -19.45
N PHE A 44 -0.96 -3.19 -19.21
CA PHE A 44 -0.52 -3.88 -18.01
C PHE A 44 0.45 -3.02 -17.23
N ALA A 45 0.32 -2.95 -15.91
CA ALA A 45 1.24 -2.24 -15.05
C ALA A 45 1.52 -3.00 -13.76
N VAL A 46 2.76 -2.89 -13.30
CA VAL A 46 3.16 -3.27 -11.94
C VAL A 46 3.43 -2.00 -11.15
N ILE A 47 2.80 -1.88 -10.00
CA ILE A 47 2.95 -0.76 -9.08
C ILE A 47 3.54 -1.27 -7.78
N GLY A 48 4.71 -0.74 -7.40
CA GLY A 48 5.36 -1.02 -6.14
C GLY A 48 4.97 0.00 -5.07
N VAL A 49 4.55 -0.47 -3.91
CA VAL A 49 4.20 0.36 -2.75
C VAL A 49 4.99 -0.13 -1.55
N THR A 50 5.96 0.65 -1.10
CA THR A 50 6.77 0.31 0.06
C THR A 50 5.99 0.46 1.35
N ILE A 51 6.00 -0.59 2.16
CA ILE A 51 5.46 -0.59 3.51
C ILE A 51 6.59 -0.87 4.50
N ALA A 52 6.70 -0.07 5.56
CA ALA A 52 7.69 -0.26 6.60
C ALA A 52 7.03 -0.53 7.95
N ASN A 53 7.61 -1.44 8.68
CA ASN A 53 7.25 -1.71 10.06
C ASN A 53 8.13 -0.90 11.01
N ASP A 54 7.67 0.27 11.41
CA ASP A 54 8.38 1.15 12.35
C ASP A 54 8.14 0.75 13.83
N SER A 55 7.46 -0.35 14.08
CA SER A 55 7.23 -0.86 15.44
C SER A 55 8.38 -1.72 15.95
N PRO A 56 8.48 -1.93 17.27
CA PRO A 56 9.50 -2.82 17.85
C PRO A 56 9.16 -4.32 17.73
N ARG A 57 8.08 -4.67 17.08
CA ARG A 57 7.62 -6.05 16.89
C ARG A 57 7.37 -6.36 15.43
N ALA A 58 7.51 -7.61 15.04
CA ALA A 58 7.10 -8.06 13.73
C ALA A 58 5.59 -7.88 13.52
N VAL A 59 5.18 -7.55 12.32
CA VAL A 59 3.78 -7.55 11.88
C VAL A 59 3.57 -8.64 10.84
N ILE A 60 2.36 -9.20 10.82
CA ILE A 60 1.98 -10.25 9.89
C ILE A 60 0.89 -9.69 8.99
N LEU A 61 1.15 -9.60 7.70
CA LEU A 61 0.15 -9.20 6.72
C LEU A 61 -0.97 -10.24 6.63
N ARG A 62 -2.21 -9.79 6.50
CA ARG A 62 -3.40 -10.63 6.37
C ARG A 62 -4.14 -10.41 5.08
N GLU A 63 -4.31 -9.17 4.69
CA GLU A 63 -5.08 -8.82 3.52
C GLU A 63 -4.64 -7.47 2.98
N VAL A 64 -4.57 -7.36 1.66
CA VAL A 64 -4.49 -6.08 0.96
C VAL A 64 -5.65 -5.99 -0.01
N ARG A 65 -6.31 -4.84 -0.05
CA ARG A 65 -7.38 -4.55 -1.00
C ARG A 65 -7.15 -3.21 -1.66
N VAL A 66 -7.31 -3.16 -2.96
CA VAL A 66 -7.49 -1.90 -3.69
C VAL A 66 -8.89 -1.36 -3.37
N LEU A 67 -8.98 -0.08 -2.99
CA LEU A 67 -10.26 0.51 -2.59
C LEU A 67 -11.12 0.88 -3.78
N GLN A 68 -10.52 1.36 -4.85
CA GLN A 68 -11.20 1.72 -6.08
C GLN A 68 -10.32 1.41 -7.29
N LEU A 69 -10.92 0.81 -8.29
CA LEU A 69 -10.35 0.62 -9.62
C LEU A 69 -11.17 1.42 -10.61
N GLU A 70 -10.52 2.03 -11.58
CA GLU A 70 -11.14 2.77 -12.66
C GLU A 70 -10.61 2.26 -14.00
N ASN A 71 -11.49 1.77 -14.86
CA ASN A 71 -11.18 1.19 -16.18
C ASN A 71 -10.02 0.17 -16.16
N ALA A 72 -9.82 -0.49 -15.02
CA ALA A 72 -8.79 -1.50 -14.81
C ALA A 72 -9.31 -2.64 -13.94
N ARG A 73 -8.71 -3.79 -14.06
CA ARG A 73 -8.90 -4.91 -13.14
C ARG A 73 -7.60 -5.21 -12.39
N LEU A 74 -7.75 -5.72 -11.19
CA LEU A 74 -6.65 -6.25 -10.40
C LEU A 74 -6.34 -7.67 -10.88
N GLU A 75 -5.12 -7.89 -11.36
CA GLU A 75 -4.65 -9.22 -11.75
C GLU A 75 -4.08 -9.98 -10.56
N SER A 76 -3.19 -9.35 -9.81
CA SER A 76 -2.61 -9.96 -8.62
C SER A 76 -2.15 -8.94 -7.59
N LEU A 77 -1.98 -9.44 -6.36
CA LEU A 77 -1.33 -8.78 -5.25
C LEU A 77 -0.28 -9.71 -4.69
N SER A 78 0.93 -9.23 -4.57
CA SER A 78 2.05 -9.98 -3.98
C SER A 78 2.93 -9.06 -3.16
N VAL A 79 3.92 -9.62 -2.50
CA VAL A 79 4.88 -8.87 -1.70
C VAL A 79 6.27 -9.41 -1.96
N VAL A 80 7.26 -8.51 -1.94
CA VAL A 80 8.68 -8.85 -1.95
C VAL A 80 9.35 -8.26 -0.73
N ASP A 81 10.34 -8.96 -0.21
CA ASP A 81 11.20 -8.42 0.83
C ASP A 81 12.00 -7.26 0.26
N GLU A 82 12.01 -6.14 0.97
CA GLU A 82 12.71 -4.94 0.58
C GLU A 82 13.62 -4.50 1.72
N THR A 83 14.89 -4.31 1.43
CA THR A 83 15.87 -3.83 2.42
C THR A 83 15.99 -2.31 2.42
N SER A 84 15.37 -1.65 1.44
CA SER A 84 15.38 -0.21 1.24
C SER A 84 14.02 0.41 1.58
N ARG A 85 14.01 1.65 2.01
CA ARG A 85 12.77 2.45 2.13
C ARG A 85 12.31 3.07 0.81
N TYR A 86 12.97 2.72 -0.28
CA TYR A 86 12.63 3.17 -1.63
C TYR A 86 12.10 1.99 -2.43
N SER A 87 11.00 2.21 -3.13
CA SER A 87 10.41 1.20 -3.99
C SER A 87 11.41 0.72 -5.05
N ALA A 88 11.61 -0.58 -5.14
CA ALA A 88 12.44 -1.20 -6.17
C ALA A 88 11.72 -1.26 -7.52
N PHE A 89 10.38 -1.34 -7.51
CA PHE A 89 9.57 -1.43 -8.72
C PHE A 89 9.06 -0.07 -9.18
N GLY A 90 8.69 0.82 -8.23
CA GLY A 90 8.06 2.08 -8.57
C GLY A 90 6.78 1.84 -9.37
N VAL A 91 6.73 2.37 -10.60
CA VAL A 91 5.67 2.08 -11.56
C VAL A 91 6.31 1.58 -12.85
N ALA A 92 5.98 0.36 -13.25
CA ALA A 92 6.47 -0.29 -14.45
C ALA A 92 5.33 -0.48 -15.46
N PRO A 93 5.10 0.51 -16.36
CA PRO A 93 4.13 0.37 -17.44
C PRO A 93 4.53 -0.77 -18.39
N GLY A 94 3.54 -1.54 -18.84
CA GLY A 94 3.77 -2.67 -19.74
C GLY A 94 4.47 -3.85 -19.09
N GLY A 95 4.66 -3.85 -17.75
CA GLY A 95 5.25 -4.95 -17.00
C GLY A 95 6.72 -5.25 -17.36
N GLN A 96 7.43 -4.31 -17.99
CA GLN A 96 8.83 -4.48 -18.36
C GLN A 96 9.71 -4.36 -17.11
N LEU A 97 10.14 -5.50 -16.61
CA LEU A 97 11.04 -5.58 -15.46
C LEU A 97 12.48 -5.38 -15.87
N THR A 98 13.21 -4.57 -15.10
CA THR A 98 14.66 -4.45 -15.26
C THR A 98 15.37 -5.73 -14.81
N PRO A 99 16.66 -5.93 -15.19
CA PRO A 99 17.44 -7.07 -14.72
C PRO A 99 17.50 -7.18 -13.19
N GLU A 100 17.51 -6.06 -12.48
CA GLU A 100 17.54 -5.97 -11.01
C GLU A 100 16.19 -6.34 -10.38
N GLN A 101 15.08 -6.03 -11.04
CA GLN A 101 13.73 -6.32 -10.57
C GLN A 101 13.35 -7.80 -10.75
N ARG A 102 13.92 -8.49 -11.75
CA ARG A 102 13.56 -9.88 -12.05
C ARG A 102 13.77 -10.87 -10.91
N PRO A 103 14.90 -10.86 -10.17
CA PRO A 103 15.06 -11.73 -9.01
C PRO A 103 13.97 -11.49 -7.95
N LEU A 104 13.73 -10.23 -7.59
CA LEU A 104 12.70 -9.86 -6.61
C LEU A 104 11.31 -10.31 -7.08
N TRP A 105 11.01 -10.15 -8.35
CA TRP A 105 9.75 -10.62 -8.94
C TRP A 105 9.56 -12.13 -8.82
N ASN A 106 10.62 -12.90 -9.01
CA ASN A 106 10.58 -14.35 -8.91
C ASN A 106 10.41 -14.84 -7.47
N ASP A 107 10.93 -14.07 -6.50
CA ASP A 107 10.89 -14.38 -5.08
C ASP A 107 9.64 -13.80 -4.38
N ARG A 108 8.70 -13.19 -5.14
CA ARG A 108 7.49 -12.63 -4.55
C ARG A 108 6.64 -13.67 -3.83
N ALA A 109 6.11 -13.28 -2.70
CA ALA A 109 5.28 -14.10 -1.83
C ALA A 109 3.81 -13.66 -1.84
N ALA A 110 2.95 -14.51 -1.32
CA ALA A 110 1.56 -14.17 -1.05
C ALA A 110 1.46 -13.14 0.10
N ILE A 111 0.40 -12.33 0.10
CA ILE A 111 0.16 -11.33 1.15
C ILE A 111 -0.08 -11.99 2.51
N ASP A 112 -1.03 -12.94 2.57
CA ASP A 112 -1.42 -13.54 3.85
C ASP A 112 -0.29 -14.39 4.43
N GLY A 113 0.05 -14.09 5.67
CA GLY A 113 1.11 -14.76 6.40
C GLY A 113 2.50 -14.16 6.20
N THR A 114 2.69 -13.19 5.29
CA THR A 114 3.98 -12.51 5.16
C THR A 114 4.30 -11.73 6.42
N VAL A 115 5.51 -11.94 6.94
CA VAL A 115 6.04 -11.30 8.14
C VAL A 115 6.94 -10.15 7.73
N ILE A 116 6.68 -8.97 8.29
CA ILE A 116 7.60 -7.82 8.18
C ILE A 116 8.22 -7.62 9.55
N GLU A 117 9.50 -7.88 9.65
CA GLU A 117 10.25 -7.79 10.90
C GLU A 117 10.28 -6.35 11.44
N ALA A 118 10.56 -6.20 12.73
CA ALA A 118 10.70 -4.90 13.38
C ALA A 118 11.80 -4.06 12.69
N GLY A 119 11.46 -2.85 12.27
CA GLY A 119 12.38 -1.94 11.58
C GLY A 119 12.70 -2.31 10.14
N SER A 120 12.04 -3.34 9.60
CA SER A 120 12.18 -3.77 8.20
C SER A 120 11.09 -3.18 7.31
N SER A 121 11.27 -3.30 6.00
CA SER A 121 10.28 -2.94 4.99
C SER A 121 10.04 -4.06 4.00
N ALA A 122 8.89 -4.01 3.36
CA ALA A 122 8.54 -4.85 2.24
C ALA A 122 7.89 -3.98 1.15
N GLU A 123 7.87 -4.47 -0.07
CA GLU A 123 7.19 -3.80 -1.18
C GLU A 123 5.98 -4.61 -1.61
N LEU A 124 4.81 -4.00 -1.55
CA LEU A 124 3.58 -4.53 -2.13
C LEU A 124 3.62 -4.31 -3.64
N LEU A 125 3.41 -5.37 -4.40
CA LEU A 125 3.27 -5.32 -5.84
C LEU A 125 1.80 -5.44 -6.21
N VAL A 126 1.30 -4.43 -6.90
CA VAL A 126 -0.08 -4.38 -7.42
C VAL A 126 -0.01 -4.52 -8.93
N GLU A 127 -0.53 -5.61 -9.46
CA GLU A 127 -0.62 -5.86 -10.89
C GLU A 127 -1.98 -5.43 -11.41
N LEU A 128 -2.00 -4.48 -12.32
CA LEU A 128 -3.21 -3.96 -12.97
C LEU A 128 -3.23 -4.31 -14.43
N HIS A 129 -4.43 -4.56 -14.94
CA HIS A 129 -4.69 -4.70 -16.36
C HIS A 129 -5.93 -3.90 -16.79
N ALA A 130 -5.81 -3.18 -17.90
CA ALA A 130 -6.93 -2.51 -18.56
C ALA A 130 -7.05 -3.06 -19.98
N ASP A 131 -8.14 -3.78 -20.26
CA ASP A 131 -8.31 -4.46 -21.55
C ASP A 131 -8.62 -3.50 -22.70
N ASP A 132 -9.42 -2.50 -22.42
CA ASP A 132 -9.85 -1.48 -23.39
C ASP A 132 -9.78 -0.12 -22.69
N TYR A 133 -8.60 0.47 -22.77
CA TYR A 133 -8.44 1.74 -22.15
C TYR A 133 -8.28 2.87 -23.19
N THR A 134 -9.41 3.51 -23.42
CA THR A 134 -9.53 4.65 -24.33
C THR A 134 -9.41 5.98 -23.59
N ASP A 135 -9.42 5.93 -22.27
CA ASP A 135 -9.33 7.07 -21.39
C ASP A 135 -8.45 6.73 -20.18
N TYR A 136 -8.65 7.34 -19.03
CA TYR A 136 -7.94 7.07 -17.80
C TYR A 136 -8.21 5.65 -17.26
N ALA A 137 -7.15 4.97 -16.83
CA ALA A 137 -7.23 3.72 -16.08
C ALA A 137 -6.33 3.79 -14.84
N GLY A 138 -6.74 3.19 -13.72
CA GLY A 138 -5.90 3.26 -12.53
C GLY A 138 -6.50 2.69 -11.27
N LEU A 139 -5.81 2.95 -10.17
CA LEU A 139 -6.25 2.59 -8.80
C LEU A 139 -6.26 3.82 -7.89
N ARG A 140 -7.15 3.76 -6.89
CA ARG A 140 -7.17 4.72 -5.79
C ARG A 140 -7.28 3.98 -4.47
N GLY A 141 -6.31 4.22 -3.61
CA GLY A 141 -6.26 3.74 -2.24
C GLY A 141 -6.00 2.24 -2.08
N LEU A 142 -5.24 1.93 -1.05
CA LEU A 142 -5.01 0.56 -0.59
C LEU A 142 -5.42 0.46 0.88
N ARG A 143 -6.09 -0.64 1.22
CA ARG A 143 -6.38 -1.01 2.59
C ARG A 143 -5.52 -2.22 2.94
N ILE A 144 -4.73 -2.12 4.00
CA ILE A 144 -3.82 -3.17 4.46
C ILE A 144 -4.27 -3.60 5.84
N LYS A 145 -4.65 -4.87 5.99
CA LYS A 145 -4.91 -5.51 7.28
C LYS A 145 -3.70 -6.30 7.72
N TYR A 146 -3.35 -6.19 8.97
CA TYR A 146 -2.20 -6.89 9.57
C TYR A 146 -2.44 -7.16 11.05
N ASP A 147 -1.68 -8.11 11.60
CA ASP A 147 -1.60 -8.39 13.03
C ASP A 147 -0.27 -7.89 13.57
N ASP A 148 -0.27 -7.21 14.70
CA ASP A 148 0.93 -6.73 15.39
C ASP A 148 1.33 -7.62 16.59
N GLY A 149 0.91 -8.86 16.56
CA GLY A 149 1.13 -9.88 17.59
C GLY A 149 0.04 -9.93 18.66
N TRP A 150 -0.69 -8.86 18.91
CA TRP A 150 -1.76 -8.79 19.93
C TRP A 150 -3.11 -8.39 19.34
N PHE A 151 -3.10 -7.58 18.33
CA PHE A 151 -4.31 -7.01 17.73
C PHE A 151 -4.22 -7.02 16.21
N SER A 152 -5.37 -7.20 15.59
CA SER A 152 -5.53 -6.91 14.17
C SER A 152 -5.75 -5.43 13.96
N ALA A 153 -5.03 -4.86 13.04
CA ALA A 153 -5.11 -3.44 12.69
C ALA A 153 -5.30 -3.25 11.18
N THR A 154 -5.62 -2.03 10.80
CA THR A 154 -5.80 -1.65 9.40
C THR A 154 -5.12 -0.31 9.14
N SER A 155 -4.29 -0.26 8.11
CA SER A 155 -3.76 0.98 7.54
C SER A 155 -4.38 1.25 6.17
N ILE A 156 -4.55 2.52 5.85
CA ILE A 156 -5.05 2.98 4.55
C ILE A 156 -3.96 3.85 3.93
N ALA A 157 -3.61 3.53 2.69
CA ALA A 157 -2.77 4.38 1.85
C ALA A 157 -3.64 5.14 0.87
N ASP A 158 -3.53 6.45 0.86
CA ASP A 158 -4.11 7.32 -0.17
C ASP A 158 -3.17 7.33 -1.39
N ALA A 159 -3.01 6.19 -2.02
CA ALA A 159 -2.24 6.06 -3.26
C ALA A 159 -3.18 6.27 -4.44
N VAL A 160 -2.85 7.19 -5.33
CA VAL A 160 -3.55 7.38 -6.61
C VAL A 160 -2.54 7.19 -7.72
N VAL A 161 -2.72 6.12 -8.49
CA VAL A 161 -1.88 5.84 -9.65
C VAL A 161 -2.78 5.65 -10.86
N GLY A 162 -2.56 6.47 -11.85
CA GLY A 162 -3.32 6.42 -13.07
C GLY A 162 -2.46 6.43 -14.32
N PHE A 163 -3.05 5.99 -15.39
CA PHE A 163 -2.47 5.88 -16.70
C PHE A 163 -3.41 6.49 -17.73
N VAL A 164 -2.86 7.16 -18.71
CA VAL A 164 -3.61 7.71 -19.84
C VAL A 164 -3.01 7.24 -21.15
N PRO A 165 -3.84 7.01 -22.18
CA PRO A 165 -3.39 6.59 -23.50
C PRO A 165 -2.56 7.71 -24.19
N PRO A 166 -1.83 7.39 -25.27
CA PRO A 166 -0.90 8.32 -25.93
C PRO A 166 -1.52 9.60 -26.47
N TRP A 167 -2.82 9.60 -26.71
CA TRP A 167 -3.57 10.78 -27.20
C TRP A 167 -4.18 11.64 -26.09
N SER A 168 -4.01 11.23 -24.84
CA SER A 168 -4.50 11.96 -23.67
C SER A 168 -3.37 12.47 -22.82
N THR A 169 -3.63 13.50 -22.02
CA THR A 169 -2.67 14.03 -21.06
C THR A 169 -3.16 13.85 -19.64
N CYS A 170 -2.25 13.64 -18.72
CA CYS A 170 -2.54 13.50 -17.29
C CYS A 170 -3.30 14.69 -16.70
N GLY A 171 -3.11 15.89 -17.23
CA GLY A 171 -3.81 17.10 -16.78
C GLY A 171 -5.31 17.15 -17.10
N SER A 172 -5.79 16.32 -18.03
CA SER A 172 -7.21 16.23 -18.40
C SER A 172 -7.97 15.16 -17.61
N ALA A 173 -7.27 14.18 -17.08
CA ALA A 173 -7.84 13.00 -16.40
C ALA A 173 -7.99 13.16 -14.86
N ALA A 174 -7.34 14.15 -14.27
CA ALA A 174 -7.32 14.39 -12.83
C ALA A 174 -8.48 15.29 -12.33
N ARG A 175 -9.68 15.18 -12.90
CA ARG A 175 -10.85 15.98 -12.47
C ARG A 175 -11.94 15.14 -11.90
#